data_ceef00105380e7f42288c9f3b4013946
#
_entry.id   ceef00105380e7f42288c9f3b4013946
#
_cell.length_a   1.000
_cell.length_b   1.000
_cell.length_c   1.000
_cell.angle_alpha   90.00
_cell.angle_beta   90.00
_cell.angle_gamma   90.00
#
_symmetry.space_group_name_H-M   'P 1'
#
loop_
_entity.id
_entity.type
_entity.pdbx_description
1 polymer ?
#
loop_
_entity_poly.entity_id
_entity_poly.type
_entity_poly.pdbx_seq_one_letter_code
_entity_poly.pdbx_strand_id
1 'polypeptide(L)'
;MWHRFALLLPLQACACLAAGPDVALDIGHYLEEPGVISASGVSEFELNRKLAQAVAGVLGEDGVQVRLIGEDGLHASLTARTREARGTRLFASIHHDSTRAKFQPVRDARFAGFSLWVSRQNRAAAASIACARHVADRMIEAGFAPSHYHADPVFGEGRPVVDWQRGIFARDALAVLNTANSPAILIEAGVVVNPAEEAHLRDPAVFRSQAAAIAAGLRDCLRDQ
;
A
#
# COMPACT_ATOMS: atom_id res chain seq x y z
N MET A 1 -40.78 -60.31 14.88
CA MET A 1 -39.53 -59.65 15.34
C MET A 1 -38.97 -58.84 14.18
N TRP A 2 -39.15 -57.55 14.21
CA TRP A 2 -38.66 -56.66 13.14
C TRP A 2 -37.50 -55.85 13.68
N HIS A 3 -36.26 -56.11 13.18
CA HIS A 3 -35.06 -55.41 13.54
C HIS A 3 -34.97 -54.13 12.65
N ARG A 4 -35.08 -52.97 13.29
CA ARG A 4 -34.78 -51.67 12.64
C ARG A 4 -33.27 -51.47 12.68
N PHE A 5 -32.63 -51.52 11.51
CA PHE A 5 -31.27 -51.04 11.33
C PHE A 5 -31.29 -49.51 11.22
N ALA A 6 -30.73 -48.83 12.20
CA ALA A 6 -30.48 -47.38 12.13
C ALA A 6 -29.15 -47.18 11.35
N LEU A 7 -29.24 -46.56 10.17
CA LEU A 7 -28.09 -46.13 9.39
C LEU A 7 -27.55 -44.85 10.05
N LEU A 8 -26.41 -44.92 10.69
CA LEU A 8 -25.62 -43.77 11.14
C LEU A 8 -24.82 -43.26 9.94
N LEU A 9 -25.24 -42.12 9.38
CA LEU A 9 -24.44 -41.36 8.40
C LEU A 9 -23.31 -40.64 9.12
N PRO A 10 -22.05 -40.75 8.67
CA PRO A 10 -20.96 -40.01 9.27
C PRO A 10 -21.10 -38.52 8.92
N LEU A 11 -21.11 -37.68 9.94
CA LEU A 11 -20.96 -36.23 9.81
C LEU A 11 -19.53 -35.96 9.29
N GLN A 12 -19.39 -35.67 7.99
CA GLN A 12 -18.13 -35.16 7.45
C GLN A 12 -17.95 -33.72 7.96
N ALA A 13 -17.09 -33.53 8.96
CA ALA A 13 -16.62 -32.23 9.34
C ALA A 13 -15.80 -31.67 8.17
N CYS A 14 -16.39 -30.75 7.42
CA CYS A 14 -15.66 -29.95 6.44
C CYS A 14 -14.65 -29.10 7.23
N ALA A 15 -13.39 -29.49 7.25
CA ALA A 15 -12.31 -28.66 7.76
C ALA A 15 -12.22 -27.44 6.86
N CYS A 16 -12.82 -26.32 7.28
CA CYS A 16 -12.60 -25.04 6.69
C CYS A 16 -11.12 -24.71 6.91
N LEU A 17 -10.28 -24.95 5.91
CA LEU A 17 -8.92 -24.41 5.92
C LEU A 17 -9.09 -22.90 6.04
N ALA A 18 -8.65 -22.34 7.16
CA ALA A 18 -8.68 -20.89 7.35
C ALA A 18 -7.90 -20.25 6.18
N ALA A 19 -8.61 -19.51 5.35
CA ALA A 19 -7.98 -18.72 4.31
C ALA A 19 -6.97 -17.78 4.98
N GLY A 20 -5.78 -17.63 4.38
CA GLY A 20 -4.79 -16.67 4.88
C GLY A 20 -5.35 -15.25 4.85
N PRO A 21 -4.66 -14.27 5.48
CA PRO A 21 -5.08 -12.87 5.42
C PRO A 21 -5.28 -12.39 3.97
N ASP A 22 -6.23 -11.50 3.76
CA ASP A 22 -6.53 -10.98 2.42
C ASP A 22 -5.44 -10.03 1.94
N VAL A 23 -4.97 -9.13 2.81
CA VAL A 23 -3.98 -8.09 2.49
C VAL A 23 -2.78 -8.21 3.42
N ALA A 24 -1.57 -8.22 2.83
CA ALA A 24 -0.35 -7.86 3.53
C ALA A 24 -0.14 -6.35 3.35
N LEU A 25 -0.21 -5.60 4.44
CA LEU A 25 0.03 -4.17 4.45
C LEU A 25 1.40 -3.92 5.06
N ASP A 26 2.36 -3.60 4.20
CA ASP A 26 3.76 -3.39 4.57
C ASP A 26 4.00 -1.93 4.95
N ILE A 27 4.66 -1.72 6.07
CA ILE A 27 5.06 -0.39 6.54
C ILE A 27 6.45 -0.10 6.02
N GLY A 28 6.57 0.84 5.08
CA GLY A 28 7.84 1.23 4.50
C GLY A 28 8.85 1.68 5.53
N HIS A 29 10.13 1.40 5.30
CA HIS A 29 11.24 1.71 6.19
C HIS A 29 11.26 0.91 7.52
N TYR A 30 12.16 1.27 8.45
CA TYR A 30 12.30 0.65 9.77
C TYR A 30 13.11 1.60 10.69
N LEU A 31 13.25 1.27 11.98
CA LEU A 31 13.78 2.20 12.98
C LEU A 31 15.21 2.69 12.68
N GLU A 32 16.09 1.82 12.17
CA GLU A 32 17.50 2.19 11.88
C GLU A 32 17.64 2.95 10.55
N GLU A 33 16.74 2.70 9.59
CA GLU A 33 16.67 3.43 8.32
C GLU A 33 15.23 3.99 8.14
N PRO A 34 14.90 5.08 8.86
CA PRO A 34 13.52 5.53 9.01
C PRO A 34 12.98 6.31 7.79
N GLY A 35 13.69 6.29 6.67
CA GLY A 35 13.34 7.05 5.48
C GLY A 35 13.67 8.53 5.62
N VAL A 36 12.95 9.37 4.91
CA VAL A 36 13.16 10.82 4.98
C VAL A 36 12.59 11.40 6.27
N ILE A 37 13.11 12.56 6.65
CA ILE A 37 12.52 13.37 7.72
C ILE A 37 11.61 14.40 7.10
N SER A 38 10.37 14.42 7.53
CA SER A 38 9.34 15.34 7.04
C SER A 38 9.66 16.80 7.39
N ALA A 39 8.93 17.72 6.80
CA ALA A 39 9.11 19.15 7.06
C ALA A 39 8.92 19.55 8.54
N SER A 40 8.12 18.78 9.31
CA SER A 40 7.93 18.99 10.76
C SER A 40 8.84 18.15 11.64
N GLY A 41 9.77 17.38 11.07
CA GLY A 41 10.75 16.59 11.82
C GLY A 41 10.29 15.17 12.20
N VAL A 42 9.17 14.68 11.63
CA VAL A 42 8.69 13.31 11.83
C VAL A 42 9.33 12.39 10.78
N SER A 43 9.74 11.20 11.15
CA SER A 43 10.30 10.23 10.20
C SER A 43 9.24 9.66 9.27
N GLU A 44 9.64 9.30 8.06
CA GLU A 44 8.76 8.64 7.09
C GLU A 44 8.20 7.33 7.67
N PHE A 45 9.03 6.53 8.34
CA PHE A 45 8.58 5.31 9.01
C PHE A 45 7.41 5.54 9.98
N GLU A 46 7.48 6.62 10.80
CA GLU A 46 6.38 6.94 11.71
C GLU A 46 5.10 7.33 10.99
N LEU A 47 5.22 8.09 9.90
CA LEU A 47 4.08 8.47 9.07
C LEU A 47 3.47 7.25 8.39
N ASN A 48 4.31 6.39 7.80
CA ASN A 48 3.91 5.14 7.17
C ASN A 48 3.18 4.22 8.16
N ARG A 49 3.74 4.05 9.37
CA ARG A 49 3.14 3.22 10.41
C ARG A 49 1.75 3.70 10.81
N LYS A 50 1.61 5.01 11.06
CA LYS A 50 0.32 5.60 11.43
C LYS A 50 -0.72 5.42 10.33
N LEU A 51 -0.35 5.66 9.07
CA LEU A 51 -1.28 5.51 7.96
C LEU A 51 -1.65 4.05 7.73
N ALA A 52 -0.67 3.13 7.76
CA ALA A 52 -0.93 1.70 7.59
C ALA A 52 -1.86 1.14 8.69
N GLN A 53 -1.66 1.55 9.95
CA GLN A 53 -2.55 1.16 11.05
C GLN A 53 -3.97 1.70 10.84
N ALA A 54 -4.13 2.93 10.38
CA ALA A 54 -5.44 3.51 10.07
C ALA A 54 -6.14 2.78 8.91
N VAL A 55 -5.41 2.48 7.82
CA VAL A 55 -5.91 1.68 6.68
C VAL A 55 -6.32 0.28 7.14
N ALA A 56 -5.49 -0.38 7.96
CA ALA A 56 -5.79 -1.71 8.49
C ALA A 56 -7.06 -1.69 9.38
N GLY A 57 -7.25 -0.64 10.17
CA GLY A 57 -8.46 -0.45 10.99
C GLY A 57 -9.71 -0.39 10.11
N VAL A 58 -9.72 0.46 9.08
CA VAL A 58 -10.86 0.58 8.15
C VAL A 58 -11.13 -0.74 7.42
N LEU A 59 -10.08 -1.42 6.92
CA LEU A 59 -10.22 -2.72 6.26
C LEU A 59 -10.81 -3.77 7.22
N GLY A 60 -10.38 -3.78 8.49
CA GLY A 60 -10.90 -4.69 9.52
C GLY A 60 -12.37 -4.46 9.84
N GLU A 61 -12.83 -3.20 9.88
CA GLU A 61 -14.26 -2.85 10.03
C GLU A 61 -15.10 -3.39 8.86
N ASP A 62 -14.51 -3.45 7.66
CA ASP A 62 -15.13 -4.03 6.46
C ASP A 62 -14.99 -5.56 6.35
N GLY A 63 -14.45 -6.22 7.37
CA GLY A 63 -14.27 -7.68 7.44
C GLY A 63 -13.08 -8.22 6.65
N VAL A 64 -12.19 -7.36 6.14
CA VAL A 64 -10.96 -7.75 5.43
C VAL A 64 -9.88 -8.11 6.44
N GLN A 65 -9.27 -9.28 6.29
CA GLN A 65 -8.18 -9.71 7.15
C GLN A 65 -6.85 -9.11 6.70
N VAL A 66 -6.23 -8.32 7.58
CA VAL A 66 -4.96 -7.63 7.29
C VAL A 66 -3.82 -8.23 8.10
N ARG A 67 -2.69 -8.46 7.44
CA ARG A 67 -1.41 -8.71 8.08
C ARG A 67 -0.55 -7.45 7.97
N LEU A 68 -0.29 -6.78 9.10
CA LEU A 68 0.70 -5.69 9.16
C LEU A 68 2.10 -6.27 9.15
N ILE A 69 2.99 -5.72 8.30
CA ILE A 69 4.39 -6.13 8.19
C ILE A 69 5.28 -4.94 8.57
N GLY A 70 6.26 -5.19 9.42
CA GLY A 70 7.22 -4.16 9.85
C GLY A 70 6.69 -3.21 10.92
N GLU A 71 5.60 -3.55 11.61
CA GLU A 71 4.99 -2.69 12.64
C GLU A 71 5.92 -2.43 13.84
N ASP A 72 6.76 -3.39 14.19
CA ASP A 72 7.78 -3.28 15.24
C ASP A 72 8.98 -2.42 14.84
N GLY A 73 9.12 -2.10 13.55
CA GLY A 73 10.23 -1.33 13.01
C GLY A 73 11.55 -2.09 12.91
N LEU A 74 11.55 -3.42 13.00
CA LEU A 74 12.76 -4.25 12.97
C LEU A 74 13.01 -4.92 11.61
N HIS A 75 12.11 -4.79 10.65
CA HIS A 75 12.17 -5.47 9.35
C HIS A 75 13.06 -4.75 8.33
N ALA A 76 14.37 -4.89 8.45
CA ALA A 76 15.35 -4.31 7.51
C ALA A 76 15.36 -4.99 6.12
N SER A 77 15.08 -6.30 6.04
CA SER A 77 15.17 -7.05 4.78
C SER A 77 13.91 -6.95 3.94
N LEU A 78 13.99 -6.35 2.75
CA LEU A 78 12.88 -6.24 1.80
C LEU A 78 12.33 -7.62 1.37
N THR A 79 13.19 -8.62 1.20
CA THR A 79 12.76 -9.98 0.85
C THR A 79 12.15 -10.73 2.04
N ALA A 80 12.50 -10.38 3.29
CA ALA A 80 11.84 -10.93 4.47
C ALA A 80 10.39 -10.42 4.55
N ARG A 81 10.15 -9.13 4.27
CA ARG A 81 8.81 -8.52 4.21
C ARG A 81 7.88 -9.27 3.24
N THR A 82 8.32 -9.50 2.00
CA THR A 82 7.52 -10.22 1.01
C THR A 82 7.39 -11.72 1.30
N ARG A 83 8.33 -12.31 2.04
CA ARG A 83 8.21 -13.68 2.53
C ARG A 83 7.15 -13.81 3.61
N GLU A 84 7.06 -12.84 4.51
CA GLU A 84 6.02 -12.76 5.53
C GLU A 84 4.63 -12.55 4.92
N ALA A 85 4.56 -11.84 3.78
CA ALA A 85 3.33 -11.64 3.02
C ALA A 85 2.81 -12.90 2.30
N ARG A 86 3.52 -14.03 2.34
CA ARG A 86 3.07 -15.24 1.64
C ARG A 86 1.71 -15.71 2.14
N GLY A 87 0.89 -16.13 1.18
CA GLY A 87 -0.47 -16.59 1.44
C GLY A 87 -1.51 -15.48 1.51
N THR A 88 -1.12 -14.21 1.34
CA THR A 88 -2.08 -13.11 1.17
C THR A 88 -2.45 -12.94 -0.31
N ARG A 89 -3.64 -12.42 -0.55
CA ARG A 89 -4.17 -12.16 -1.90
C ARG A 89 -3.57 -10.90 -2.52
N LEU A 90 -3.17 -9.93 -1.70
CA LEU A 90 -2.64 -8.64 -2.12
C LEU A 90 -1.49 -8.20 -1.19
N PHE A 91 -0.45 -7.61 -1.78
CA PHE A 91 0.63 -6.91 -1.08
C PHE A 91 0.54 -5.42 -1.38
N ALA A 92 0.44 -4.58 -0.35
CA ALA A 92 0.48 -3.12 -0.47
C ALA A 92 1.50 -2.54 0.51
N SER A 93 2.46 -1.77 0.00
CA SER A 93 3.47 -1.10 0.83
C SER A 93 3.12 0.38 0.96
N ILE A 94 3.06 0.89 2.19
CA ILE A 94 2.74 2.29 2.51
C ILE A 94 4.02 3.07 2.71
N HIS A 95 4.15 4.14 1.97
CA HIS A 95 5.26 5.09 1.99
C HIS A 95 4.78 6.53 1.97
N HIS A 96 5.70 7.45 2.25
CA HIS A 96 5.55 8.88 1.97
C HIS A 96 6.77 9.36 1.19
N ASP A 97 6.50 10.18 0.19
CA ASP A 97 7.46 10.56 -0.81
C ASP A 97 8.36 11.73 -0.39
N SER A 98 9.47 11.86 -1.11
CA SER A 98 10.42 12.96 -0.95
C SER A 98 10.96 13.41 -2.30
N THR A 99 11.62 14.58 -2.30
CA THR A 99 12.33 15.09 -3.47
C THR A 99 13.82 14.84 -3.33
N ARG A 100 14.55 14.95 -4.45
CA ARG A 100 16.01 14.99 -4.42
C ARG A 100 16.52 16.13 -3.52
N ALA A 101 17.61 15.91 -2.80
CA ALA A 101 18.18 16.89 -1.85
C ALA A 101 18.37 18.30 -2.45
N LYS A 102 18.74 18.39 -3.74
CA LYS A 102 18.93 19.68 -4.43
C LYS A 102 17.65 20.55 -4.54
N PHE A 103 16.47 19.97 -4.33
CA PHE A 103 15.20 20.68 -4.34
C PHE A 103 14.65 20.97 -2.94
N GLN A 104 15.43 20.68 -1.91
CA GLN A 104 15.06 20.97 -0.54
C GLN A 104 15.73 22.27 -0.05
N PRO A 105 15.07 23.09 0.80
CA PRO A 105 13.67 22.91 1.25
C PRO A 105 12.66 23.11 0.14
N VAL A 106 11.61 22.30 0.13
CA VAL A 106 10.60 22.30 -0.93
C VAL A 106 9.74 23.54 -0.86
N ARG A 107 9.68 24.29 -1.97
CA ARG A 107 8.82 25.48 -2.13
C ARG A 107 7.95 25.41 -3.40
N ASP A 108 8.19 24.42 -4.23
CA ASP A 108 7.54 24.27 -5.53
C ASP A 108 6.32 23.33 -5.38
N ALA A 109 5.16 23.84 -5.76
CA ALA A 109 3.89 23.12 -5.66
C ALA A 109 3.82 21.83 -6.51
N ARG A 110 4.75 21.65 -7.47
CA ARG A 110 4.83 20.40 -8.24
C ARG A 110 5.19 19.18 -7.40
N PHE A 111 5.85 19.38 -6.26
CA PHE A 111 6.22 18.32 -5.33
C PHE A 111 5.12 18.14 -4.28
N ALA A 112 3.97 17.68 -4.74
CA ALA A 112 2.81 17.37 -3.93
C ALA A 112 2.00 16.25 -4.57
N GLY A 113 1.07 15.67 -3.82
CA GLY A 113 0.16 14.63 -4.27
C GLY A 113 0.71 13.21 -4.07
N PHE A 114 -0.15 12.22 -4.29
CA PHE A 114 0.19 10.81 -4.17
C PHE A 114 0.76 10.23 -5.47
N SER A 115 1.53 9.16 -5.37
CA SER A 115 1.90 8.35 -6.53
C SER A 115 1.82 6.86 -6.20
N LEU A 116 1.57 6.05 -7.22
CA LEU A 116 1.47 4.61 -7.09
C LEU A 116 2.54 3.93 -7.94
N TRP A 117 3.12 2.89 -7.39
CA TRP A 117 4.24 2.21 -8.01
C TRP A 117 3.93 0.73 -8.18
N VAL A 118 4.23 0.24 -9.38
CA VAL A 118 4.11 -1.17 -9.75
C VAL A 118 5.40 -1.67 -10.38
N SER A 119 5.60 -2.97 -10.39
CA SER A 119 6.65 -3.59 -11.19
C SER A 119 6.04 -4.40 -12.32
N ARG A 120 6.50 -4.15 -13.54
CA ARG A 120 6.16 -4.95 -14.72
C ARG A 120 6.78 -6.36 -14.67
N GLN A 121 7.76 -6.56 -13.77
CA GLN A 121 8.42 -7.85 -13.51
C GLN A 121 7.72 -8.67 -12.42
N ASN A 122 6.71 -8.12 -11.72
CA ASN A 122 5.91 -8.91 -10.79
C ASN A 122 5.17 -10.00 -11.56
N ARG A 123 5.09 -11.21 -10.99
CA ARG A 123 4.39 -12.35 -11.61
C ARG A 123 2.91 -12.08 -11.90
N ALA A 124 2.30 -11.14 -11.18
CA ALA A 124 0.92 -10.70 -11.33
C ALA A 124 0.84 -9.22 -11.75
N ALA A 125 1.74 -8.77 -12.66
CA ALA A 125 1.87 -7.37 -13.05
C ALA A 125 0.56 -6.74 -13.53
N ALA A 126 -0.24 -7.45 -14.33
CA ALA A 126 -1.52 -6.95 -14.81
C ALA A 126 -2.51 -6.70 -13.65
N ALA A 127 -2.59 -7.62 -12.69
CA ALA A 127 -3.42 -7.46 -11.50
C ALA A 127 -2.87 -6.35 -10.58
N SER A 128 -1.54 -6.20 -10.47
CA SER A 128 -0.92 -5.09 -9.74
C SER A 128 -1.32 -3.73 -10.32
N ILE A 129 -1.32 -3.60 -11.64
CA ILE A 129 -1.74 -2.36 -12.33
C ILE A 129 -3.24 -2.10 -12.11
N ALA A 130 -4.08 -3.13 -12.18
CA ALA A 130 -5.52 -3.01 -11.90
C ALA A 130 -5.75 -2.54 -10.45
N CYS A 131 -5.06 -3.15 -9.48
CA CYS A 131 -5.12 -2.73 -8.07
C CYS A 131 -4.68 -1.28 -7.86
N ALA A 132 -3.57 -0.88 -8.51
CA ALA A 132 -3.11 0.51 -8.44
C ALA A 132 -4.16 1.49 -8.97
N ARG A 133 -4.88 1.13 -10.05
CA ARG A 133 -5.97 1.96 -10.57
C ARG A 133 -7.12 2.11 -9.58
N HIS A 134 -7.55 1.02 -8.93
CA HIS A 134 -8.60 1.09 -7.91
C HIS A 134 -8.22 2.03 -6.76
N VAL A 135 -6.99 1.92 -6.24
CA VAL A 135 -6.52 2.81 -5.17
C VAL A 135 -6.45 4.25 -5.65
N ALA A 136 -5.91 4.51 -6.85
CA ALA A 136 -5.83 5.86 -7.42
C ALA A 136 -7.22 6.47 -7.60
N ASP A 137 -8.18 5.73 -8.15
CA ASP A 137 -9.54 6.23 -8.39
C ASP A 137 -10.20 6.64 -7.06
N ARG A 138 -10.08 5.83 -6.01
CA ARG A 138 -10.61 6.18 -4.69
C ARG A 138 -9.91 7.37 -4.05
N MET A 139 -8.61 7.51 -4.23
CA MET A 139 -7.86 8.68 -3.78
C MET A 139 -8.32 9.96 -4.51
N ILE A 140 -8.50 9.88 -5.83
CA ILE A 140 -8.98 11.01 -6.65
C ILE A 140 -10.42 11.38 -6.27
N GLU A 141 -11.31 10.41 -6.10
CA GLU A 141 -12.69 10.61 -5.65
C GLU A 141 -12.75 11.29 -4.27
N ALA A 142 -11.79 11.01 -3.39
CA ALA A 142 -11.65 11.62 -2.08
C ALA A 142 -10.99 13.03 -2.12
N GLY A 143 -10.61 13.52 -3.30
CA GLY A 143 -10.04 14.85 -3.51
C GLY A 143 -8.51 14.93 -3.46
N PHE A 144 -7.80 13.80 -3.39
CA PHE A 144 -6.34 13.78 -3.46
C PHE A 144 -5.86 13.87 -4.91
N ALA A 145 -4.86 14.70 -5.16
CA ALA A 145 -4.29 14.85 -6.49
C ALA A 145 -3.15 13.85 -6.74
N PRO A 146 -3.07 13.24 -7.94
CA PRO A 146 -1.91 12.45 -8.31
C PRO A 146 -0.67 13.33 -8.54
N SER A 147 0.49 12.85 -8.13
CA SER A 147 1.78 13.47 -8.37
C SER A 147 2.36 13.05 -9.72
N HIS A 148 2.97 13.98 -10.45
CA HIS A 148 3.50 13.71 -11.79
C HIS A 148 5.01 13.97 -11.93
N TYR A 149 5.65 14.55 -10.92
CA TYR A 149 7.06 14.97 -11.06
C TYR A 149 8.03 13.82 -11.28
N HIS A 150 7.67 12.59 -10.89
CA HIS A 150 8.50 11.41 -11.11
C HIS A 150 8.77 11.09 -12.60
N ALA A 151 7.85 11.49 -13.49
CA ALA A 151 8.06 11.34 -14.93
C ALA A 151 9.10 12.32 -15.49
N ASP A 152 9.30 13.47 -14.81
CA ASP A 152 10.22 14.49 -15.26
C ASP A 152 11.68 14.08 -14.99
N PRO A 153 12.57 14.08 -16.01
CA PRO A 153 13.97 13.67 -15.82
C PRO A 153 14.79 14.69 -15.02
N VAL A 154 14.34 15.95 -14.92
CA VAL A 154 15.02 17.04 -14.21
C VAL A 154 14.56 17.09 -12.75
N PHE A 155 13.26 17.13 -12.53
CA PHE A 155 12.65 17.28 -11.20
C PHE A 155 12.42 15.93 -10.50
N GLY A 156 12.09 14.90 -11.24
CA GLY A 156 11.97 13.51 -10.78
C GLY A 156 13.13 12.65 -11.25
N GLU A 157 12.84 11.39 -11.51
CA GLU A 157 13.82 10.39 -11.96
C GLU A 157 13.59 9.91 -13.41
N GLY A 158 12.70 10.56 -14.16
CA GLY A 158 12.32 10.13 -15.50
C GLY A 158 11.67 8.74 -15.52
N ARG A 159 10.82 8.45 -14.53
CA ARG A 159 10.22 7.12 -14.37
C ARG A 159 9.22 6.81 -15.47
N PRO A 160 9.19 5.57 -15.96
CA PRO A 160 8.20 5.14 -16.94
C PRO A 160 6.78 5.29 -16.37
N VAL A 161 5.94 5.99 -17.12
CA VAL A 161 4.53 6.18 -16.78
C VAL A 161 3.73 4.95 -17.21
N VAL A 162 2.90 4.44 -16.31
CA VAL A 162 1.93 3.35 -16.57
C VAL A 162 0.54 3.94 -16.80
N ASP A 163 0.13 4.88 -15.95
CA ASP A 163 -1.14 5.60 -16.07
C ASP A 163 -0.96 7.04 -15.58
N TRP A 164 -0.88 7.99 -16.53
CA TRP A 164 -0.65 9.40 -16.22
C TRP A 164 -1.76 10.00 -15.38
N GLN A 165 -3.01 9.74 -15.74
CA GLN A 165 -4.16 10.36 -15.08
C GLN A 165 -4.25 9.95 -13.60
N ARG A 166 -3.71 8.79 -13.26
CA ARG A 166 -3.74 8.19 -11.92
C ARG A 166 -2.43 8.27 -11.16
N GLY A 167 -1.39 8.90 -11.74
CA GLY A 167 -0.07 8.99 -11.10
C GLY A 167 0.57 7.61 -10.85
N ILE A 168 0.40 6.65 -11.79
CA ILE A 168 0.95 5.30 -11.67
C ILE A 168 2.23 5.19 -12.49
N PHE A 169 3.31 4.75 -11.83
CA PHE A 169 4.64 4.61 -12.43
C PHE A 169 5.17 3.17 -12.32
N ALA A 170 6.09 2.82 -13.22
CA ALA A 170 6.81 1.55 -13.12
C ALA A 170 8.17 1.72 -12.45
N ARG A 171 8.47 0.81 -11.51
CA ARG A 171 9.77 0.68 -10.85
C ARG A 171 10.18 -0.79 -10.75
N ASP A 172 10.68 -1.30 -11.86
CA ASP A 172 10.96 -2.74 -12.04
C ASP A 172 12.10 -3.27 -11.15
N ALA A 173 12.96 -2.39 -10.63
CA ALA A 173 14.05 -2.77 -9.73
C ALA A 173 13.65 -2.81 -8.23
N LEU A 174 12.40 -2.48 -7.88
CA LEU A 174 12.00 -2.42 -6.48
C LEU A 174 11.70 -3.83 -5.93
N ALA A 175 12.54 -4.26 -4.98
CA ALA A 175 12.55 -5.64 -4.49
C ALA A 175 11.19 -6.07 -3.93
N VAL A 176 10.53 -5.25 -3.10
CA VAL A 176 9.22 -5.60 -2.50
C VAL A 176 8.13 -5.83 -3.54
N LEU A 177 8.16 -5.10 -4.67
CA LEU A 177 7.21 -5.29 -5.75
C LEU A 177 7.51 -6.55 -6.58
N ASN A 178 8.80 -6.87 -6.78
CA ASN A 178 9.20 -8.01 -7.61
C ASN A 178 9.10 -9.35 -6.90
N THR A 179 9.40 -9.38 -5.60
CA THR A 179 9.49 -10.63 -4.83
C THR A 179 8.18 -11.02 -4.15
N ALA A 180 7.17 -10.15 -4.15
CA ALA A 180 5.83 -10.49 -3.70
C ALA A 180 5.20 -11.59 -4.58
N ASN A 181 4.55 -12.56 -3.94
CA ASN A 181 3.91 -13.69 -4.63
C ASN A 181 2.47 -13.41 -5.09
N SER A 182 1.91 -12.29 -4.68
CA SER A 182 0.59 -11.78 -5.05
C SER A 182 0.73 -10.49 -5.87
N PRO A 183 -0.36 -9.93 -6.43
CA PRO A 183 -0.37 -8.56 -6.93
C PRO A 183 0.24 -7.62 -5.89
N ALA A 184 1.10 -6.70 -6.33
CA ALA A 184 1.88 -5.85 -5.44
C ALA A 184 1.89 -4.40 -5.91
N ILE A 185 1.58 -3.49 -4.99
CA ILE A 185 1.63 -2.05 -5.20
C ILE A 185 2.42 -1.38 -4.08
N LEU A 186 3.05 -0.24 -4.38
CA LEU A 186 3.57 0.67 -3.36
C LEU A 186 2.84 2.00 -3.52
N ILE A 187 2.44 2.56 -2.39
CA ILE A 187 1.66 3.79 -2.29
C ILE A 187 2.53 4.85 -1.63
N GLU A 188 2.92 5.86 -2.40
CA GLU A 188 3.49 7.09 -1.87
C GLU A 188 2.31 8.03 -1.55
N ALA A 189 1.99 8.18 -0.29
CA ALA A 189 0.75 8.82 0.15
C ALA A 189 0.76 10.34 0.01
N GLY A 190 1.95 10.94 -0.14
CA GLY A 190 2.16 12.38 -0.37
C GLY A 190 3.60 12.76 -0.11
N VAL A 191 4.00 13.98 -0.50
CA VAL A 191 5.38 14.48 -0.45
C VAL A 191 5.65 15.18 0.88
N VAL A 192 6.12 14.45 1.88
CA VAL A 192 6.23 14.95 3.28
C VAL A 192 7.36 15.93 3.54
N VAL A 193 8.30 16.08 2.61
CA VAL A 193 9.32 17.14 2.66
C VAL A 193 8.81 18.49 2.18
N ASN A 194 7.58 18.54 1.64
CA ASN A 194 6.86 19.78 1.30
C ASN A 194 6.04 20.22 2.53
N PRO A 195 6.35 21.39 3.16
CA PRO A 195 5.67 21.81 4.38
C PRO A 195 4.15 21.99 4.24
N ALA A 196 3.69 22.48 3.07
CA ALA A 196 2.26 22.67 2.83
C ALA A 196 1.52 21.35 2.67
N GLU A 197 2.11 20.40 1.93
CA GLU A 197 1.58 19.05 1.75
C GLU A 197 1.54 18.28 3.08
N GLU A 198 2.64 18.29 3.83
CA GLU A 198 2.67 17.62 5.13
C GLU A 198 1.63 18.17 6.09
N ALA A 199 1.52 19.50 6.18
CA ALA A 199 0.52 20.15 7.05
C ALA A 199 -0.90 19.73 6.66
N HIS A 200 -1.19 19.64 5.35
CA HIS A 200 -2.47 19.15 4.83
C HIS A 200 -2.72 17.68 5.21
N LEU A 201 -1.76 16.81 4.97
CA LEU A 201 -1.89 15.36 5.29
C LEU A 201 -2.01 15.08 6.79
N ARG A 202 -1.50 15.95 7.64
CA ARG A 202 -1.61 15.85 9.10
C ARG A 202 -2.92 16.35 9.68
N ASP A 203 -3.74 17.05 8.90
CA ASP A 203 -5.09 17.38 9.32
C ASP A 203 -5.88 16.09 9.63
N PRO A 204 -6.51 15.98 10.82
CA PRO A 204 -7.16 14.73 11.21
C PRO A 204 -8.31 14.30 10.29
N ALA A 205 -9.00 15.22 9.63
CA ALA A 205 -10.07 14.89 8.68
C ALA A 205 -9.50 14.38 7.37
N VAL A 206 -8.45 15.03 6.87
CA VAL A 206 -7.72 14.64 5.65
C VAL A 206 -7.07 13.27 5.84
N PHE A 207 -6.39 13.07 6.97
CA PHE A 207 -5.75 11.79 7.30
C PHE A 207 -6.76 10.63 7.31
N ARG A 208 -7.91 10.81 7.96
CA ARG A 208 -8.98 9.78 7.95
C ARG A 208 -9.55 9.54 6.56
N SER A 209 -9.76 10.60 5.79
CA SER A 209 -10.22 10.51 4.40
C SER A 209 -9.24 9.73 3.54
N GLN A 210 -7.94 10.00 3.69
CA GLN A 210 -6.89 9.29 2.96
C GLN A 210 -6.84 7.79 3.31
N ALA A 211 -6.87 7.45 4.60
CA ALA A 211 -6.89 6.07 5.05
C ALA A 211 -8.12 5.33 4.52
N ALA A 212 -9.30 5.95 4.55
CA ALA A 212 -10.54 5.38 4.02
C ALA A 212 -10.48 5.19 2.51
N ALA A 213 -9.93 6.14 1.75
CA ALA A 213 -9.78 6.04 0.30
C ALA A 213 -8.83 4.89 -0.11
N ILE A 214 -7.67 4.78 0.55
CA ILE A 214 -6.73 3.68 0.32
C ILE A 214 -7.40 2.34 0.63
N ALA A 215 -8.05 2.20 1.79
CA ALA A 215 -8.75 0.98 2.19
C ALA A 215 -9.84 0.59 1.18
N ALA A 216 -10.66 1.55 0.72
CA ALA A 216 -11.67 1.32 -0.29
C ALA A 216 -11.09 0.80 -1.61
N GLY A 217 -9.98 1.38 -2.08
CA GLY A 217 -9.30 0.92 -3.30
C GLY A 217 -8.70 -0.47 -3.16
N LEU A 218 -8.10 -0.80 -2.02
CA LEU A 218 -7.59 -2.15 -1.74
C LEU A 218 -8.72 -3.18 -1.69
N ARG A 219 -9.87 -2.83 -1.09
CA ARG A 219 -11.06 -3.67 -1.08
C ARG A 219 -11.63 -3.90 -2.47
N ASP A 220 -11.70 -2.88 -3.32
CA ASP A 220 -12.15 -3.02 -4.69
C ASP A 220 -11.23 -3.94 -5.49
N CYS A 221 -9.90 -3.81 -5.31
CA CYS A 221 -8.92 -4.74 -5.88
C CYS A 221 -9.17 -6.20 -5.47
N LEU A 222 -9.51 -6.47 -4.21
CA LEU A 222 -9.80 -7.82 -3.73
C LEU A 222 -11.07 -8.43 -4.35
N ARG A 223 -12.05 -7.60 -4.72
CA ARG A 223 -13.29 -8.04 -5.37
C ARG A 223 -13.09 -8.45 -6.82
N ASP A 224 -12.09 -7.87 -7.48
CA ASP A 224 -11.80 -8.11 -8.89
C ASP A 224 -10.81 -9.28 -9.11
N GLN A 225 -10.36 -9.95 -8.04
CA GLN A 225 -9.50 -11.14 -8.04
C GLN A 225 -10.30 -12.44 -7.87
#